data_8977d5f65360b45fa172f81cdf3ada81
#
_entry.id   8977d5f65360b45fa172f81cdf3ada81
#
_cell.length_a   1.000
_cell.length_b   1.000
_cell.length_c   1.000
_cell.angle_alpha   90.00
_cell.angle_beta   90.00
_cell.angle_gamma   90.00
#
_symmetry.space_group_name_H-M   'P 1'
#
loop_
_entity.id
_entity.type
_entity.pdbx_description
1 polymer ?
#
loop_
_entity_poly.entity_id
_entity_poly.type
_entity_poly.pdbx_seq_one_letter_code
_entity_poly.pdbx_strand_id
1 'polypeptide(L)'
;EALLPMLEGDFRQMDASSFAALRENLDSLNITAQQRKALLQLLSSGVADICTQSQASTLANLEALLQELKALNPDAQIVLVGYYNPVPLLPAPANPFVKHFRTLSRSVQKLAQQYDAAFAPATYTVVANDAHPTVCGHKYLARQILKALEK
;
A
#
# COMPACT_ATOMS: atom_id res chain seq x y z
N GLU A 1 17.88 -3.45 22.41
CA GLU A 1 17.81 -1.96 22.58
C GLU A 1 17.44 -1.23 21.29
N ALA A 2 17.85 -1.69 20.09
CA ALA A 2 17.56 -1.00 18.82
C ALA A 2 16.08 -1.06 18.39
N LEU A 3 15.28 -1.99 18.90
CA LEU A 3 13.85 -2.12 18.57
C LEU A 3 12.93 -1.26 19.44
N LEU A 4 13.34 -0.90 20.64
CA LEU A 4 12.53 -0.06 21.53
C LEU A 4 12.20 1.32 20.93
N PRO A 5 13.13 2.05 20.33
CA PRO A 5 12.83 3.32 19.67
C PRO A 5 11.90 3.16 18.45
N MET A 6 11.93 1.99 17.79
CA MET A 6 11.04 1.70 16.67
C MET A 6 9.62 1.32 17.11
N LEU A 7 9.47 0.74 18.31
CA LEU A 7 8.17 0.43 18.91
C LEU A 7 7.52 1.66 19.57
N GLU A 8 8.34 2.62 20.02
CA GLU A 8 7.89 3.89 20.58
C GLU A 8 7.78 5.00 19.53
N GLY A 9 8.36 4.77 18.34
CA GLY A 9 8.34 5.72 17.23
C GLY A 9 6.96 5.82 16.56
N ASP A 10 6.67 7.01 16.07
CA ASP A 10 5.47 7.23 15.25
C ASP A 10 5.62 6.48 13.91
N PHE A 11 4.93 5.34 13.77
CA PHE A 11 4.89 4.55 12.54
C PHE A 11 4.50 5.37 11.31
N ARG A 12 3.92 6.57 11.49
CA ARG A 12 3.58 7.49 10.41
C ARG A 12 4.81 8.09 9.72
N GLN A 13 5.98 8.02 10.35
CA GLN A 13 7.24 8.52 9.81
C GLN A 13 8.12 7.41 9.23
N MET A 14 7.66 6.14 9.27
CA MET A 14 8.42 5.02 8.72
C MET A 14 8.34 5.02 7.19
N ASP A 15 9.48 5.16 6.57
CA ASP A 15 9.68 5.01 5.13
C ASP A 15 10.11 3.57 4.75
N ALA A 16 10.31 3.32 3.48
CA ALA A 16 10.74 2.01 2.97
C ALA A 16 12.11 1.57 3.52
N SER A 17 13.02 2.52 3.81
CA SER A 17 14.33 2.22 4.37
C SER A 17 14.23 1.76 5.82
N SER A 18 13.31 2.34 6.59
CA SER A 18 12.99 1.93 7.96
C SER A 18 12.46 0.50 8.02
N PHE A 19 11.63 0.09 7.05
CA PHE A 19 11.15 -1.30 6.95
C PHE A 19 12.25 -2.28 6.53
N ALA A 20 13.17 -1.90 5.65
CA ALA A 20 14.32 -2.72 5.28
C ALA A 20 15.25 -2.94 6.49
N ALA A 21 15.56 -1.88 7.23
CA ALA A 21 16.33 -1.94 8.47
C ALA A 21 15.63 -2.79 9.55
N LEU A 22 14.30 -2.69 9.67
CA LEU A 22 13.52 -3.55 10.58
C LEU A 22 13.67 -5.03 10.22
N ARG A 23 13.66 -5.38 8.94
CA ARG A 23 13.85 -6.76 8.50
C ARG A 23 15.24 -7.27 8.86
N GLU A 24 16.30 -6.54 8.51
CA GLU A 24 17.67 -6.91 8.83
C GLU A 24 17.87 -7.09 10.34
N ASN A 25 17.30 -6.18 11.13
CA ASN A 25 17.32 -6.28 12.58
C ASN A 25 16.55 -7.48 13.11
N LEU A 26 15.36 -7.78 12.55
CA LEU A 26 14.57 -8.98 12.92
C LEU A 26 15.30 -10.28 12.61
N ASP A 27 16.04 -10.33 11.50
CA ASP A 27 16.81 -11.50 11.10
C ASP A 27 18.09 -11.67 11.97
N SER A 28 18.64 -10.57 12.48
CA SER A 28 19.79 -10.56 13.38
C SER A 28 19.44 -10.83 14.86
N LEU A 29 18.15 -10.74 15.23
CA LEU A 29 17.72 -10.99 16.61
C LEU A 29 17.84 -12.49 16.97
N ASN A 30 18.55 -12.76 18.05
CA ASN A 30 18.60 -14.12 18.62
C ASN A 30 17.32 -14.39 19.43
N ILE A 31 16.17 -14.45 18.76
CA ILE A 31 14.84 -14.69 19.34
C ILE A 31 14.28 -16.01 18.84
N THR A 32 13.49 -16.68 19.70
CA THR A 32 12.80 -17.90 19.33
C THR A 32 11.72 -17.64 18.28
N ALA A 33 11.33 -18.68 17.54
CA ALA A 33 10.23 -18.61 16.58
C ALA A 33 8.91 -18.10 17.21
N GLN A 34 8.67 -18.45 18.48
CA GLN A 34 7.49 -17.99 19.21
C GLN A 34 7.56 -16.50 19.54
N GLN A 35 8.71 -16.00 19.96
CA GLN A 35 8.94 -14.57 20.21
C GLN A 35 8.85 -13.75 18.92
N ARG A 36 9.42 -14.27 17.81
CA ARG A 36 9.28 -13.64 16.48
C ARG A 36 7.81 -13.55 16.08
N LYS A 37 7.03 -14.62 16.27
CA LYS A 37 5.60 -14.62 15.97
C LYS A 37 4.82 -13.58 16.80
N ALA A 38 5.10 -13.49 18.11
CA ALA A 38 4.46 -12.52 18.99
C ALA A 38 4.81 -11.07 18.59
N LEU A 39 6.07 -10.81 18.26
CA LEU A 39 6.53 -9.49 17.79
C LEU A 39 5.84 -9.09 16.46
N LEU A 40 5.76 -10.02 15.50
CA LEU A 40 5.07 -9.79 14.24
C LEU A 40 3.56 -9.54 14.42
N GLN A 41 2.93 -10.21 15.40
CA GLN A 41 1.53 -9.95 15.75
C GLN A 41 1.33 -8.56 16.34
N LEU A 42 2.22 -8.13 17.24
CA LEU A 42 2.17 -6.80 17.83
C LEU A 42 2.35 -5.69 16.78
N LEU A 43 3.36 -5.84 15.92
CA LEU A 43 3.60 -4.91 14.81
C LEU A 43 2.41 -4.87 13.85
N SER A 44 1.78 -6.01 13.57
CA SER A 44 0.66 -6.09 12.63
C SER A 44 -0.61 -5.44 13.16
N SER A 45 -0.87 -5.46 14.50
CA SER A 45 -2.03 -4.79 15.09
C SER A 45 -1.91 -3.26 15.02
N GLY A 46 -0.76 -2.70 15.41
CA GLY A 46 -0.53 -1.25 15.31
C GLY A 46 -0.59 -0.72 13.88
N VAL A 47 -0.02 -1.46 12.94
CA VAL A 47 -0.09 -1.13 11.51
C VAL A 47 -1.53 -1.19 10.99
N ALA A 48 -2.34 -2.16 11.42
CA ALA A 48 -3.73 -2.27 10.97
C ALA A 48 -4.57 -1.05 11.36
N ASP A 49 -4.35 -0.50 12.54
CA ASP A 49 -5.06 0.69 13.02
C ASP A 49 -4.66 1.94 12.21
N ILE A 50 -3.37 2.14 11.97
CA ILE A 50 -2.86 3.23 11.13
C ILE A 50 -3.40 3.12 9.71
N CYS A 51 -3.38 1.93 9.14
CA CYS A 51 -3.91 1.65 7.81
C CYS A 51 -5.41 1.97 7.72
N THR A 52 -6.18 1.66 8.75
CA THR A 52 -7.61 1.94 8.79
C THR A 52 -7.90 3.44 8.88
N GLN A 53 -7.16 4.16 9.73
CA GLN A 53 -7.29 5.62 9.85
C GLN A 53 -6.88 6.35 8.57
N SER A 54 -5.78 5.94 7.94
CA SER A 54 -5.28 6.55 6.71
C SER A 54 -6.18 6.30 5.50
N GLN A 55 -6.91 5.17 5.48
CA GLN A 55 -7.77 4.82 4.35
C GLN A 55 -8.90 5.81 4.15
N ALA A 56 -9.56 6.26 5.21
CA ALA A 56 -10.68 7.19 5.13
C ALA A 56 -10.23 8.55 4.56
N SER A 57 -9.14 9.10 5.07
CA SER A 57 -8.58 10.36 4.58
C SER A 57 -8.06 10.25 3.15
N THR A 58 -7.42 9.12 2.79
CA THR A 58 -6.97 8.87 1.42
C THR A 58 -8.13 8.88 0.43
N LEU A 59 -9.24 8.22 0.76
CA LEU A 59 -10.41 8.18 -0.11
C LEU A 59 -11.10 9.53 -0.21
N ALA A 60 -11.24 10.27 0.90
CA ALA A 60 -11.84 11.60 0.90
C ALA A 60 -11.01 12.59 0.06
N ASN A 61 -9.68 12.57 0.19
CA ASN A 61 -8.79 13.41 -0.61
C ASN A 61 -8.84 13.05 -2.10
N LEU A 62 -8.88 11.76 -2.43
CA LEU A 62 -8.98 11.31 -3.81
C LEU A 62 -10.33 11.70 -4.43
N GLU A 63 -11.41 11.62 -3.65
CA GLU A 63 -12.74 12.04 -4.08
C GLU A 63 -12.78 13.53 -4.37
N ALA A 64 -12.27 14.37 -3.46
CA ALA A 64 -12.18 15.81 -3.66
C ALA A 64 -11.37 16.16 -4.92
N LEU A 65 -10.25 15.48 -5.14
CA LEU A 65 -9.42 15.66 -6.34
C LEU A 65 -10.20 15.29 -7.61
N LEU A 66 -10.96 14.21 -7.62
CA LEU A 66 -11.78 13.80 -8.76
C LEU A 66 -12.87 14.83 -9.07
N GLN A 67 -13.52 15.37 -8.04
CA GLN A 67 -14.53 16.43 -8.18
C GLN A 67 -13.94 17.66 -8.85
N GLU A 68 -12.77 18.11 -8.38
CA GLU A 68 -12.09 19.27 -8.97
C GLU A 68 -11.65 19.00 -10.42
N LEU A 69 -11.05 17.86 -10.70
CA LEU A 69 -10.61 17.50 -12.05
C LEU A 69 -11.79 17.47 -13.04
N LYS A 70 -12.91 16.86 -12.64
CA LYS A 70 -14.13 16.83 -13.47
C LYS A 70 -14.79 18.19 -13.63
N ALA A 71 -14.70 19.07 -12.62
CA ALA A 71 -15.20 20.44 -12.72
C ALA A 71 -14.36 21.30 -13.66
N LEU A 72 -13.02 21.14 -13.65
CA LEU A 72 -12.09 21.86 -14.50
C LEU A 72 -12.12 21.37 -15.95
N ASN A 73 -12.27 20.07 -16.16
CA ASN A 73 -12.34 19.45 -17.48
C ASN A 73 -13.27 18.23 -17.45
N PRO A 74 -14.57 18.44 -17.75
CA PRO A 74 -15.58 17.36 -17.75
C PRO A 74 -15.25 16.22 -18.70
N ASP A 75 -14.56 16.51 -19.81
CA ASP A 75 -14.21 15.54 -20.85
C ASP A 75 -12.86 14.84 -20.57
N ALA A 76 -12.22 15.15 -19.47
CA ALA A 76 -10.95 14.52 -19.10
C ALA A 76 -11.10 13.01 -18.93
N GLN A 77 -10.28 12.25 -19.64
CA GLN A 77 -10.14 10.82 -19.42
C GLN A 77 -9.26 10.59 -18.20
N ILE A 78 -9.85 10.09 -17.11
CA ILE A 78 -9.19 9.87 -15.84
C ILE A 78 -8.98 8.37 -15.64
N VAL A 79 -7.78 7.96 -15.27
CA VAL A 79 -7.47 6.60 -14.86
C VAL A 79 -6.98 6.60 -13.42
N LEU A 80 -7.72 5.92 -12.54
CA LEU A 80 -7.28 5.65 -11.18
C LEU A 80 -6.47 4.36 -11.15
N VAL A 81 -5.25 4.43 -10.62
CA VAL A 81 -4.40 3.27 -10.42
C VAL A 81 -4.61 2.73 -9.01
N GLY A 82 -4.86 1.43 -8.89
CA GLY A 82 -4.98 0.76 -7.61
C GLY A 82 -3.66 0.74 -6.84
N TYR A 83 -3.74 0.29 -5.59
CA TYR A 83 -2.56 0.17 -4.73
C TYR A 83 -1.95 -1.23 -4.82
N TYR A 84 -0.63 -1.32 -4.82
CA TYR A 84 0.13 -2.54 -4.59
C TYR A 84 0.66 -2.56 -3.16
N ASN A 85 1.05 -3.74 -2.67
CA ASN A 85 1.72 -3.85 -1.38
C ASN A 85 3.20 -3.46 -1.53
N PRO A 86 3.65 -2.34 -0.97
CA PRO A 86 5.05 -1.91 -1.05
C PRO A 86 5.95 -2.67 -0.08
N VAL A 87 5.36 -3.45 0.86
CA VAL A 87 6.09 -4.14 1.93
C VAL A 87 5.94 -5.65 1.77
N PRO A 88 6.70 -6.30 0.87
CA PRO A 88 6.64 -7.76 0.66
C PRO A 88 7.32 -8.57 1.77
N LEU A 89 7.65 -7.92 2.91
CA LEU A 89 8.48 -8.47 3.99
C LEU A 89 7.87 -9.64 4.73
N LEU A 90 6.55 -9.74 4.76
CA LEU A 90 5.84 -10.79 5.46
C LEU A 90 5.08 -11.67 4.47
N PRO A 91 5.20 -13.00 4.56
CA PRO A 91 4.40 -13.88 3.73
C PRO A 91 2.91 -13.73 4.04
N ALA A 92 2.07 -13.76 3.00
CA ALA A 92 0.64 -13.95 3.22
C ALA A 92 0.40 -15.32 3.90
N PRO A 93 -0.56 -15.44 4.83
CA PRO A 93 -1.61 -14.50 5.19
C PRO A 93 -1.27 -13.53 6.34
N ALA A 94 -0.08 -13.64 6.92
CA ALA A 94 0.33 -12.86 8.11
C ALA A 94 0.65 -11.38 7.81
N ASN A 95 0.67 -10.97 6.55
CA ASN A 95 0.99 -9.61 6.15
C ASN A 95 -0.27 -8.71 6.18
N PRO A 96 -0.42 -7.81 7.19
CA PRO A 96 -1.59 -6.94 7.31
C PRO A 96 -1.71 -5.97 6.13
N PHE A 97 -0.60 -5.59 5.52
CA PHE A 97 -0.56 -4.70 4.36
C PHE A 97 -1.24 -5.31 3.13
N VAL A 98 -1.15 -6.63 2.93
CA VAL A 98 -1.82 -7.30 1.81
C VAL A 98 -3.33 -7.08 1.87
N LYS A 99 -3.94 -7.27 3.05
CA LYS A 99 -5.38 -7.05 3.25
C LYS A 99 -5.73 -5.58 3.08
N HIS A 100 -4.94 -4.69 3.69
CA HIS A 100 -5.15 -3.24 3.63
C HIS A 100 -5.13 -2.73 2.19
N PHE A 101 -4.05 -2.93 1.45
CA PHE A 101 -3.92 -2.42 0.08
C PHE A 101 -4.92 -3.05 -0.89
N ARG A 102 -5.31 -4.31 -0.66
CA ARG A 102 -6.41 -4.93 -1.43
C ARG A 102 -7.75 -4.24 -1.15
N THR A 103 -8.04 -3.92 0.10
CA THR A 103 -9.28 -3.23 0.49
C THR A 103 -9.28 -1.80 -0.06
N LEU A 104 -8.17 -1.07 0.10
CA LEU A 104 -8.01 0.27 -0.44
C LEU A 104 -8.18 0.30 -1.96
N SER A 105 -7.55 -0.63 -2.69
CA SER A 105 -7.71 -0.75 -4.15
C SER A 105 -9.16 -1.00 -4.57
N ARG A 106 -9.91 -1.81 -3.82
CA ARG A 106 -11.35 -2.03 -4.09
C ARG A 106 -12.16 -0.75 -3.85
N SER A 107 -11.83 0.01 -2.82
CA SER A 107 -12.50 1.29 -2.54
C SER A 107 -12.19 2.32 -3.63
N VAL A 108 -10.94 2.40 -4.09
CA VAL A 108 -10.55 3.25 -5.24
C VAL A 108 -11.25 2.82 -6.52
N GLN A 109 -11.42 1.52 -6.76
CA GLN A 109 -12.18 1.02 -7.91
C GLN A 109 -13.66 1.45 -7.88
N LYS A 110 -14.28 1.40 -6.70
CA LYS A 110 -15.66 1.89 -6.52
C LYS A 110 -15.76 3.38 -6.77
N LEU A 111 -14.79 4.14 -6.26
CA LEU A 111 -14.72 5.59 -6.47
C LEU A 111 -14.54 5.92 -7.96
N ALA A 112 -13.69 5.18 -8.69
CA ALA A 112 -13.55 5.33 -10.13
C ALA A 112 -14.89 5.16 -10.85
N GLN A 113 -15.67 4.13 -10.49
CA GLN A 113 -16.99 3.89 -11.07
C GLN A 113 -17.99 5.03 -10.79
N GLN A 114 -17.95 5.63 -9.58
CA GLN A 114 -18.82 6.74 -9.20
C GLN A 114 -18.56 8.00 -10.01
N TYR A 115 -17.32 8.23 -10.41
CA TYR A 115 -16.87 9.43 -11.13
C TYR A 115 -16.62 9.19 -12.62
N ASP A 116 -17.11 8.10 -13.17
CA ASP A 116 -16.88 7.73 -14.58
C ASP A 116 -15.39 7.81 -14.96
N ALA A 117 -14.55 7.25 -14.12
CA ALA A 117 -13.12 7.11 -14.31
C ALA A 117 -12.75 5.64 -14.56
N ALA A 118 -11.74 5.41 -15.38
CA ALA A 118 -11.21 4.07 -15.59
C ALA A 118 -10.41 3.61 -14.37
N PHE A 119 -10.32 2.29 -14.14
CA PHE A 119 -9.54 1.73 -13.05
C PHE A 119 -8.49 0.74 -13.57
N ALA A 120 -7.23 0.98 -13.20
CA ALA A 120 -6.09 0.11 -13.49
C ALA A 120 -5.66 -0.63 -12.22
N PRO A 121 -5.81 -1.97 -12.13
CA PRO A 121 -5.41 -2.73 -10.96
C PRO A 121 -3.88 -2.80 -10.82
N ALA A 122 -3.37 -2.64 -9.58
CA ALA A 122 -1.95 -2.70 -9.28
C ALA A 122 -1.55 -3.88 -8.37
N THR A 123 -2.46 -4.76 -8.01
CA THR A 123 -2.30 -5.80 -7.00
C THR A 123 -1.09 -6.73 -7.23
N TYR A 124 -0.75 -6.99 -8.48
CA TYR A 124 0.35 -7.90 -8.84
C TYR A 124 1.63 -7.18 -9.26
N THR A 125 1.78 -5.92 -8.85
CA THR A 125 3.02 -5.18 -9.09
C THR A 125 4.17 -5.81 -8.32
N VAL A 126 5.22 -6.20 -9.02
CA VAL A 126 6.45 -6.71 -8.41
C VAL A 126 7.28 -5.53 -7.93
N VAL A 127 7.62 -5.54 -6.64
CA VAL A 127 8.38 -4.47 -5.99
C VAL A 127 9.78 -4.94 -5.60
N ALA A 128 10.72 -4.02 -5.58
CA ALA A 128 12.06 -4.21 -5.04
C ALA A 128 12.07 -4.07 -3.51
N ASN A 129 13.22 -4.27 -2.89
CA ASN A 129 13.37 -4.17 -1.43
C ASN A 129 13.15 -2.76 -0.88
N ASP A 130 13.27 -1.75 -1.74
CA ASP A 130 13.03 -0.32 -1.44
C ASP A 130 11.56 0.10 -1.66
N ALA A 131 10.64 -0.86 -1.78
CA ALA A 131 9.22 -0.66 -2.00
C ALA A 131 8.82 -0.08 -3.37
N HIS A 132 9.77 0.23 -4.25
CA HIS A 132 9.49 0.71 -5.59
C HIS A 132 9.22 -0.43 -6.56
N PRO A 133 8.37 -0.23 -7.59
CA PRO A 133 8.15 -1.23 -8.62
C PRO A 133 9.46 -1.57 -9.35
N THR A 134 9.74 -2.85 -9.53
CA THR A 134 10.81 -3.30 -10.42
C THR A 134 10.49 -2.96 -11.88
N VAL A 135 11.44 -3.17 -12.79
CA VAL A 135 11.19 -3.04 -14.24
C VAL A 135 9.98 -3.87 -14.68
N CYS A 136 9.82 -5.07 -14.13
CA CYS A 136 8.64 -5.91 -14.41
C CYS A 136 7.38 -5.32 -13.79
N GLY A 137 7.47 -4.74 -12.58
CA GLY A 137 6.39 -4.04 -11.92
C GLY A 137 5.90 -2.83 -12.73
N HIS A 138 6.81 -2.00 -13.22
CA HIS A 138 6.48 -0.86 -14.09
C HIS A 138 5.81 -1.30 -15.39
N LYS A 139 6.34 -2.35 -16.06
CA LYS A 139 5.71 -2.92 -17.28
C LYS A 139 4.31 -3.46 -17.00
N TYR A 140 4.10 -4.08 -15.83
CA TYR A 140 2.77 -4.54 -15.44
C TYR A 140 1.81 -3.35 -15.27
N LEU A 141 2.19 -2.32 -14.50
CA LEU A 141 1.37 -1.12 -14.28
C LEU A 141 1.01 -0.44 -15.60
N ALA A 142 1.99 -0.21 -16.48
CA ALA A 142 1.77 0.39 -17.79
C ALA A 142 0.72 -0.37 -18.61
N ARG A 143 0.81 -1.72 -18.65
CA ARG A 143 -0.18 -2.56 -19.34
C ARG A 143 -1.58 -2.46 -18.72
N GLN A 144 -1.70 -2.35 -17.39
CA GLN A 144 -2.99 -2.19 -16.74
C GLN A 144 -3.62 -0.82 -17.06
N ILE A 145 -2.82 0.23 -17.10
CA ILE A 145 -3.26 1.59 -17.47
C ILE A 145 -3.75 1.60 -18.92
N LEU A 146 -2.96 1.06 -19.86
CA LEU A 146 -3.36 0.99 -21.26
C LEU A 146 -4.68 0.23 -21.44
N LYS A 147 -4.83 -0.93 -20.82
CA LYS A 147 -6.09 -1.69 -20.85
C LYS A 147 -7.27 -0.95 -20.23
N ALA A 148 -7.05 -0.08 -19.27
CA ALA A 148 -8.10 0.72 -18.66
C ALA A 148 -8.56 1.86 -19.60
N LEU A 149 -7.66 2.39 -20.43
CA LEU A 149 -7.94 3.43 -21.43
C LEU A 149 -8.66 2.90 -22.68
N GLU A 150 -8.56 1.61 -22.98
CA GLU A 150 -9.20 0.98 -24.14
C GLU A 150 -10.69 0.63 -23.92
N LYS A 151 -11.21 0.83 -22.70
CA LYS A 151 -12.59 0.54 -22.32
C LYS A 151 -13.49 1.77 -22.40
#